data_ecee8627e50679e81598cca69b3dcc18
#
_entry.id   ecee8627e50679e81598cca69b3dcc18
#
_cell.length_a   1.000
_cell.length_b   1.000
_cell.length_c   1.000
_cell.angle_alpha   90.00
_cell.angle_beta   90.00
_cell.angle_gamma   90.00
#
_symmetry.space_group_name_H-M   'P 1'
#
loop_
_entity.id
_entity.type
_entity.pdbx_description
1 polymer ?
#
loop_
_entity_poly.entity_id
_entity_poly.type
_entity_poly.pdbx_seq_one_letter_code
_entity_poly.pdbx_strand_id
1 'polypeptide(L)'
;EAQSAAALDHPKIAQIYDVCSEDNLYYIVMELIQGKTLKEIITEDGILSWKWSVNIAIQIASALEIAHKNSIIHRDIKPHNIIITEDGMAKVTDFGIAKAVSNSTITAFGTTIGSVHYFSPEHARGGFTDAKSDLYSLGIVMYEMLTARVPFDADTPVSVALKQVQEEPTDPMKYNENIPISINRIILKAMQKDPNLRYQSAT
;
A
#
# COMPACT_ATOMS: atom_id res chain seq x y z
N GLU A 1 10.92 12.90 7.55
CA GLU A 1 10.26 12.06 6.53
C GLU A 1 9.45 12.91 5.55
N ALA A 2 8.54 13.81 5.99
CA ALA A 2 7.77 14.66 5.06
C ALA A 2 8.67 15.54 4.16
N GLN A 3 9.75 16.11 4.69
CA GLN A 3 10.73 16.86 3.90
C GLN A 3 11.49 15.98 2.90
N SER A 4 11.75 14.73 3.24
CA SER A 4 12.37 13.78 2.31
C SER A 4 11.40 13.37 1.20
N ALA A 5 10.11 13.21 1.53
CA ALA A 5 9.06 12.92 0.56
C ALA A 5 8.82 14.10 -0.40
N ALA A 6 9.01 15.35 0.04
CA ALA A 6 8.93 16.55 -0.81
C ALA A 6 10.01 16.60 -1.91
N ALA A 7 11.10 15.84 -1.76
CA ALA A 7 12.14 15.72 -2.78
C ALA A 7 11.82 14.72 -3.89
N LEU A 8 10.73 13.94 -3.75
CA LEU A 8 10.30 12.98 -4.78
C LEU A 8 9.56 13.74 -5.90
N ASP A 9 10.13 13.71 -7.10
CA ASP A 9 9.49 14.22 -8.32
C ASP A 9 9.25 13.05 -9.28
N HIS A 10 7.99 12.60 -9.39
CA HIS A 10 7.61 11.50 -10.27
C HIS A 10 6.11 11.58 -10.60
N PRO A 11 5.68 11.36 -11.87
CA PRO A 11 4.29 11.52 -12.29
C PRO A 11 3.30 10.60 -11.56
N LYS A 12 3.77 9.50 -10.94
CA LYS A 12 2.95 8.54 -10.17
C LYS A 12 3.01 8.78 -8.65
N ILE A 13 3.61 9.88 -8.20
CA ILE A 13 3.67 10.29 -6.80
C ILE A 13 2.96 11.64 -6.69
N ALA A 14 2.11 11.80 -5.67
CA ALA A 14 1.51 13.10 -5.35
C ALA A 14 2.61 14.08 -4.93
N GLN A 15 2.73 15.19 -5.64
CA GLN A 15 3.77 16.17 -5.37
C GLN A 15 3.51 16.91 -4.05
N ILE A 16 4.49 16.95 -3.17
CA ILE A 16 4.48 17.80 -1.98
C ILE A 16 5.18 19.11 -2.36
N TYR A 17 4.48 20.23 -2.17
CA TYR A 17 5.00 21.56 -2.48
C TYR A 17 5.69 22.20 -1.29
N ASP A 18 5.14 22.02 -0.08
CA ASP A 18 5.70 22.60 1.14
C ASP A 18 5.26 21.83 2.39
N VAL A 19 6.05 21.95 3.46
CA VAL A 19 5.77 21.41 4.79
C VAL A 19 5.95 22.54 5.79
N CYS A 20 4.87 23.02 6.35
CA CYS A 20 4.82 24.21 7.17
C CYS A 20 4.44 23.93 8.62
N SER A 21 4.86 24.79 9.53
CA SER A 21 4.37 24.81 10.91
C SER A 21 4.12 26.23 11.36
N GLU A 22 2.95 26.49 11.95
CA GLU A 22 2.53 27.78 12.49
C GLU A 22 1.70 27.52 13.75
N ASP A 23 2.04 28.18 14.86
CA ASP A 23 1.32 28.12 16.14
C ASP A 23 0.96 26.70 16.61
N ASN A 24 1.91 25.73 16.54
CA ASN A 24 1.72 24.33 16.83
C ASN A 24 0.82 23.54 15.84
N LEU A 25 0.41 24.16 14.74
CA LEU A 25 -0.26 23.51 13.64
C LEU A 25 0.78 23.10 12.59
N TYR A 26 0.77 21.81 12.22
CA TYR A 26 1.60 21.28 11.12
C TYR A 26 0.70 21.02 9.93
N TYR A 27 1.08 21.52 8.75
CA TYR A 27 0.32 21.31 7.54
C TYR A 27 1.26 21.06 6.35
N ILE A 28 0.72 20.33 5.38
CA ILE A 28 1.43 19.97 4.16
C ILE A 28 0.66 20.56 2.98
N VAL A 29 1.36 21.30 2.14
CA VAL A 29 0.83 21.79 0.88
C VAL A 29 1.21 20.80 -0.21
N MET A 30 0.22 20.24 -0.91
CA MET A 30 0.46 19.21 -1.89
C MET A 30 -0.43 19.35 -3.11
N GLU A 31 -0.11 18.62 -4.16
CA GLU A 31 -0.88 18.54 -5.39
C GLU A 31 -2.34 18.14 -5.11
N LEU A 32 -3.27 18.91 -5.68
CA LEU A 32 -4.68 18.52 -5.71
C LEU A 32 -4.91 17.55 -6.87
N ILE A 33 -5.12 16.29 -6.55
CA ILE A 33 -5.37 15.25 -7.54
C ILE A 33 -6.87 15.08 -7.73
N GLN A 34 -7.35 15.29 -8.97
CA GLN A 34 -8.73 15.00 -9.34
C GLN A 34 -8.87 13.55 -9.76
N GLY A 35 -9.71 12.78 -9.05
CA GLY A 35 -9.90 11.35 -9.30
C GLY A 35 -10.62 10.65 -8.15
N LYS A 36 -10.70 9.32 -8.24
CA LYS A 36 -11.23 8.45 -7.17
C LYS A 36 -10.09 7.68 -6.52
N THR A 37 -10.20 7.42 -5.23
CA THR A 37 -9.30 6.46 -4.59
C THR A 37 -9.53 5.07 -5.18
N LEU A 38 -8.48 4.26 -5.24
CA LEU A 38 -8.59 2.87 -5.66
C LEU A 38 -9.58 2.09 -4.77
N LYS A 39 -9.71 2.50 -3.48
CA LYS A 39 -10.68 1.89 -2.57
C LYS A 39 -12.12 2.15 -2.98
N GLU A 40 -12.44 3.37 -3.39
CA GLU A 40 -13.77 3.72 -3.91
C GLU A 40 -14.08 2.90 -5.16
N ILE A 41 -13.14 2.79 -6.10
CA ILE A 41 -13.31 1.98 -7.32
C ILE A 41 -13.57 0.51 -7.00
N ILE A 42 -12.77 -0.10 -6.10
CA ILE A 42 -12.99 -1.50 -5.68
C ILE A 42 -14.35 -1.67 -5.02
N THR A 43 -14.79 -0.68 -4.23
CA THR A 43 -16.07 -0.75 -3.52
C THR A 43 -17.26 -0.62 -4.47
N GLU A 44 -17.14 0.23 -5.49
CA GLU A 44 -18.20 0.47 -6.48
C GLU A 44 -18.29 -0.67 -7.51
N ASP A 45 -17.13 -1.07 -8.07
CA ASP A 45 -17.07 -1.99 -9.22
C ASP A 45 -16.88 -3.47 -8.81
N GLY A 46 -16.46 -3.73 -7.56
CA GLY A 46 -16.14 -5.08 -7.09
C GLY A 46 -14.86 -5.62 -7.70
N ILE A 47 -14.92 -6.82 -8.27
CA ILE A 47 -13.78 -7.48 -8.91
C ILE A 47 -13.36 -6.72 -10.17
N LEU A 48 -12.13 -6.23 -10.19
CA LEU A 48 -11.58 -5.48 -11.32
C LEU A 48 -10.93 -6.42 -12.36
N SER A 49 -10.86 -5.96 -13.62
CA SER A 49 -10.24 -6.76 -14.68
C SER A 49 -8.73 -6.92 -14.39
N TRP A 50 -8.18 -8.11 -14.61
CA TRP A 50 -6.77 -8.38 -14.35
C TRP A 50 -5.83 -7.51 -15.18
N LYS A 51 -6.20 -7.17 -16.41
CA LYS A 51 -5.39 -6.30 -17.29
C LYS A 51 -5.27 -4.90 -16.71
N TRP A 52 -6.39 -4.35 -16.25
CA TRP A 52 -6.41 -3.03 -15.62
C TRP A 52 -5.65 -3.05 -14.29
N SER A 53 -5.89 -4.06 -13.44
CA SER A 53 -5.23 -4.21 -12.14
C SER A 53 -3.71 -4.33 -12.26
N VAL A 54 -3.21 -5.07 -13.27
CA VAL A 54 -1.78 -5.17 -13.55
C VAL A 54 -1.21 -3.82 -14.00
N ASN A 55 -1.92 -3.08 -14.85
CA ASN A 55 -1.48 -1.75 -15.27
C ASN A 55 -1.36 -0.80 -14.08
N ILE A 56 -2.34 -0.79 -13.18
CA ILE A 56 -2.28 0.01 -11.95
C ILE A 56 -1.13 -0.45 -11.04
N ALA A 57 -0.94 -1.76 -10.86
CA ALA A 57 0.15 -2.29 -10.04
C ALA A 57 1.53 -1.89 -10.59
N ILE A 58 1.72 -1.88 -11.91
CA ILE A 58 2.96 -1.41 -12.55
C ILE A 58 3.19 0.07 -12.24
N GLN A 59 2.17 0.89 -12.28
CA GLN A 59 2.28 2.32 -11.97
C GLN A 59 2.66 2.57 -10.50
N ILE A 60 2.04 1.81 -9.57
CA ILE A 60 2.39 1.86 -8.14
C ILE A 60 3.82 1.39 -7.92
N ALA A 61 4.22 0.26 -8.54
CA ALA A 61 5.58 -0.26 -8.45
C ALA A 61 6.62 0.75 -8.96
N SER A 62 6.33 1.48 -10.05
CA SER A 62 7.19 2.56 -10.56
C SER A 62 7.36 3.70 -9.56
N ALA A 63 6.29 4.10 -8.86
CA ALA A 63 6.37 5.09 -7.79
C ALA A 63 7.23 4.59 -6.62
N LEU A 64 7.03 3.34 -6.19
CA LEU A 64 7.81 2.72 -5.12
C LEU A 64 9.29 2.57 -5.49
N GLU A 65 9.60 2.22 -6.74
CA GLU A 65 10.98 2.10 -7.22
C GLU A 65 11.74 3.42 -7.01
N ILE A 66 11.14 4.55 -7.41
CA ILE A 66 11.76 5.87 -7.24
C ILE A 66 11.91 6.23 -5.75
N ALA A 67 10.89 5.98 -4.93
CA ALA A 67 10.97 6.25 -3.50
C ALA A 67 12.08 5.41 -2.84
N HIS A 68 12.13 4.10 -3.11
CA HIS A 68 13.13 3.19 -2.55
C HIS A 68 14.55 3.54 -2.99
N LYS A 69 14.78 3.97 -4.24
CA LYS A 69 16.08 4.49 -4.72
C LYS A 69 16.53 5.73 -3.96
N ASN A 70 15.59 6.53 -3.46
CA ASN A 70 15.85 7.68 -2.59
C ASN A 70 15.82 7.35 -1.09
N SER A 71 15.85 6.05 -0.74
CA SER A 71 15.81 5.57 0.65
C SER A 71 14.54 5.96 1.41
N ILE A 72 13.44 6.17 0.69
CA ILE A 72 12.13 6.49 1.26
C ILE A 72 11.24 5.25 1.17
N ILE A 73 10.76 4.79 2.31
CA ILE A 73 9.82 3.67 2.43
C ILE A 73 8.43 4.25 2.72
N HIS A 74 7.41 3.77 2.00
CA HIS A 74 6.05 4.31 2.13
C HIS A 74 5.38 3.89 3.44
N ARG A 75 5.45 2.61 3.80
CA ARG A 75 4.94 1.99 5.03
C ARG A 75 3.41 1.96 5.22
N ASP A 76 2.64 2.58 4.33
CA ASP A 76 1.17 2.59 4.38
C ASP A 76 0.55 2.44 2.97
N ILE A 77 1.11 1.55 2.15
CA ILE A 77 0.52 1.21 0.84
C ILE A 77 -0.81 0.51 1.04
N LYS A 78 -1.87 1.14 0.53
CA LYS A 78 -3.26 0.66 0.59
C LYS A 78 -4.10 1.37 -0.46
N PRO A 79 -5.27 0.84 -0.87
CA PRO A 79 -6.10 1.44 -1.91
C PRO A 79 -6.60 2.86 -1.59
N HIS A 80 -6.68 3.23 -0.30
CA HIS A 80 -7.05 4.60 0.11
C HIS A 80 -5.99 5.65 -0.25
N ASN A 81 -4.72 5.24 -0.28
CA ASN A 81 -3.57 6.12 -0.58
C ASN A 81 -3.14 6.04 -2.05
N ILE A 82 -4.02 5.55 -2.92
CA ILE A 82 -3.80 5.47 -4.38
C ILE A 82 -4.99 6.15 -5.04
N ILE A 83 -4.75 7.26 -5.73
CA ILE A 83 -5.78 7.99 -6.48
C ILE A 83 -5.63 7.65 -7.95
N ILE A 84 -6.74 7.28 -8.58
CA ILE A 84 -6.84 7.04 -10.01
C ILE A 84 -7.48 8.26 -10.64
N THR A 85 -6.72 8.94 -11.50
CA THR A 85 -7.19 10.11 -12.23
C THR A 85 -8.13 9.72 -13.37
N GLU A 86 -8.86 10.67 -13.93
CA GLU A 86 -9.83 10.43 -15.02
C GLU A 86 -9.18 9.83 -16.29
N ASP A 87 -7.91 10.12 -16.54
CA ASP A 87 -7.11 9.55 -17.64
C ASP A 87 -6.50 8.17 -17.30
N GLY A 88 -6.84 7.59 -16.12
CA GLY A 88 -6.40 6.25 -15.71
C GLY A 88 -4.98 6.20 -15.12
N MET A 89 -4.43 7.32 -14.73
CA MET A 89 -3.13 7.38 -14.06
C MET A 89 -3.28 7.10 -12.56
N ALA A 90 -2.46 6.18 -12.02
CA ALA A 90 -2.37 5.97 -10.58
C ALA A 90 -1.35 6.94 -9.97
N LYS A 91 -1.76 7.65 -8.93
CA LYS A 91 -0.88 8.48 -8.09
C LYS A 91 -0.88 7.98 -6.66
N VAL A 92 0.31 7.68 -6.14
CA VAL A 92 0.51 7.27 -4.74
C VAL A 92 0.63 8.51 -3.87
N THR A 93 -0.15 8.58 -2.80
CA THR A 93 -0.20 9.70 -1.84
C THR A 93 0.33 9.25 -0.48
N ASP A 94 0.55 10.20 0.43
CA ASP A 94 0.82 9.96 1.85
C ASP A 94 2.09 9.15 2.15
N PHE A 95 3.18 9.39 1.41
CA PHE A 95 4.49 8.80 1.69
C PHE A 95 4.97 9.10 3.12
N GLY A 96 4.96 8.07 3.99
CA GLY A 96 5.64 8.08 5.30
C GLY A 96 5.23 9.14 6.31
N ILE A 97 4.21 9.97 6.01
CA ILE A 97 3.83 11.14 6.82
C ILE A 97 3.33 10.73 8.22
N ALA A 98 2.73 9.55 8.34
CA ALA A 98 2.10 9.09 9.58
C ALA A 98 3.08 8.71 10.71
N LYS A 99 4.35 8.41 10.42
CA LYS A 99 5.34 8.02 11.45
C LYS A 99 6.13 9.19 12.06
N ALA A 100 6.09 10.37 11.47
CA ALA A 100 6.74 11.54 12.06
C ALA A 100 6.07 12.00 13.37
N VAL A 101 4.86 11.55 13.64
CA VAL A 101 4.04 12.01 14.78
C VAL A 101 3.99 11.00 15.94
N SER A 102 4.40 9.74 15.78
CA SER A 102 4.30 8.74 16.84
C SER A 102 5.59 7.96 17.07
N ASN A 103 6.46 8.48 17.91
CA ASN A 103 7.55 7.74 18.58
C ASN A 103 7.06 6.87 19.75
N SER A 104 5.83 6.41 19.75
CA SER A 104 5.29 5.60 20.85
C SER A 104 4.75 4.27 20.35
N THR A 105 5.39 3.21 20.88
CA THR A 105 4.92 1.82 21.10
C THR A 105 3.48 1.53 20.68
N ILE A 106 3.29 0.35 20.09
CA ILE A 106 2.08 -0.50 19.90
C ILE A 106 0.66 0.04 20.30
N THR A 107 0.56 1.06 21.13
CA THR A 107 -0.68 1.74 21.49
C THR A 107 -1.24 2.68 20.43
N ALA A 108 -0.53 2.88 19.32
CA ALA A 108 -0.99 3.65 18.15
C ALA A 108 -1.91 2.84 17.20
N PHE A 109 -2.52 1.74 17.63
CA PHE A 109 -3.64 1.09 16.93
C PHE A 109 -4.89 2.00 16.80
N GLY A 110 -4.81 3.26 17.30
CA GLY A 110 -5.87 4.26 17.17
C GLY A 110 -5.92 4.99 15.83
N THR A 111 -4.93 4.84 14.96
CA THR A 111 -4.91 5.51 13.67
C THR A 111 -5.36 4.56 12.56
N THR A 112 -6.63 4.66 12.21
CA THR A 112 -7.32 4.06 11.07
C THR A 112 -7.47 2.53 11.14
N ILE A 113 -8.60 2.09 11.66
CA ILE A 113 -9.06 0.69 11.82
C ILE A 113 -8.89 -0.18 10.57
N GLY A 114 -8.70 0.40 9.38
CA GLY A 114 -8.54 -0.33 8.11
C GLY A 114 -7.11 -0.62 7.65
N SER A 115 -6.09 0.07 8.17
CA SER A 115 -4.71 -0.04 7.64
C SER A 115 -4.02 -1.38 7.95
N VAL A 116 -4.42 -2.04 9.05
CA VAL A 116 -3.82 -3.32 9.49
C VAL A 116 -3.96 -4.44 8.45
N HIS A 117 -4.98 -4.40 7.60
CA HIS A 117 -5.20 -5.37 6.54
C HIS A 117 -4.07 -5.40 5.49
N TYR A 118 -3.28 -4.31 5.41
CA TYR A 118 -2.19 -4.17 4.44
C TYR A 118 -0.80 -4.26 5.08
N PHE A 119 -0.71 -4.48 6.39
CA PHE A 119 0.57 -4.59 7.08
C PHE A 119 1.32 -5.85 6.67
N SER A 120 2.61 -5.71 6.41
CA SER A 120 3.49 -6.86 6.29
C SER A 120 3.65 -7.59 7.63
N PRO A 121 4.02 -8.88 7.64
CA PRO A 121 4.24 -9.64 8.89
C PRO A 121 5.22 -8.96 9.85
N GLU A 122 6.31 -8.40 9.33
CA GLU A 122 7.30 -7.64 10.13
C GLU A 122 6.70 -6.34 10.69
N HIS A 123 5.88 -5.63 9.91
CA HIS A 123 5.17 -4.44 10.39
C HIS A 123 4.16 -4.80 11.49
N ALA A 124 3.38 -5.86 11.30
CA ALA A 124 2.43 -6.36 12.29
C ALA A 124 3.08 -6.79 13.61
N ARG A 125 4.34 -7.24 13.59
CA ARG A 125 5.15 -7.55 14.79
C ARG A 125 5.76 -6.30 15.44
N GLY A 126 5.59 -5.11 14.87
CA GLY A 126 6.27 -3.89 15.33
C GLY A 126 7.76 -3.84 15.00
N GLY A 127 8.20 -4.65 14.03
CA GLY A 127 9.56 -4.75 13.59
C GLY A 127 9.97 -3.68 12.56
N PHE A 128 11.20 -3.79 12.09
CA PHE A 128 11.72 -2.90 11.06
C PHE A 128 11.05 -3.15 9.70
N THR A 129 10.63 -2.07 9.05
CA THR A 129 10.01 -2.09 7.72
C THR A 129 10.97 -1.51 6.68
N ASP A 130 11.08 -2.19 5.55
CA ASP A 130 11.91 -1.80 4.41
C ASP A 130 11.12 -1.80 3.09
N ALA A 131 11.80 -1.69 1.97
CA ALA A 131 11.20 -1.75 0.63
C ALA A 131 10.34 -3.01 0.41
N LYS A 132 10.72 -4.15 1.00
CA LYS A 132 10.00 -5.42 0.86
C LYS A 132 8.67 -5.41 1.62
N SER A 133 8.53 -4.56 2.65
CA SER A 133 7.26 -4.33 3.33
C SER A 133 6.24 -3.65 2.43
N ASP A 134 6.66 -2.64 1.65
CA ASP A 134 5.81 -1.97 0.65
C ASP A 134 5.40 -2.94 -0.47
N LEU A 135 6.32 -3.83 -0.91
CA LEU A 135 6.01 -4.84 -1.92
C LEU A 135 5.00 -5.89 -1.43
N TYR A 136 5.05 -6.25 -0.14
CA TYR A 136 4.03 -7.10 0.47
C TYR A 136 2.66 -6.41 0.46
N SER A 137 2.61 -5.14 0.87
CA SER A 137 1.38 -4.34 0.85
C SER A 137 0.82 -4.18 -0.56
N LEU A 138 1.67 -3.98 -1.58
CA LEU A 138 1.27 -3.98 -2.99
C LEU A 138 0.67 -5.33 -3.41
N GLY A 139 1.23 -6.44 -2.93
CA GLY A 139 0.66 -7.78 -3.13
C GLY A 139 -0.78 -7.89 -2.60
N ILE A 140 -1.04 -7.33 -1.41
CA ILE A 140 -2.40 -7.28 -0.83
C ILE A 140 -3.33 -6.38 -1.67
N VAL A 141 -2.86 -5.22 -2.12
CA VAL A 141 -3.62 -4.34 -3.01
C VAL A 141 -4.01 -5.06 -4.31
N MET A 142 -3.07 -5.79 -4.92
CA MET A 142 -3.35 -6.60 -6.11
C MET A 142 -4.38 -7.71 -5.83
N TYR A 143 -4.24 -8.39 -4.69
CA TYR A 143 -5.21 -9.39 -4.24
C TYR A 143 -6.61 -8.78 -4.16
N GLU A 144 -6.75 -7.63 -3.49
CA GLU A 144 -8.03 -6.96 -3.29
C GLU A 144 -8.64 -6.46 -4.62
N MET A 145 -7.86 -5.86 -5.51
CA MET A 145 -8.33 -5.47 -6.85
C MET A 145 -8.97 -6.64 -7.62
N LEU A 146 -8.38 -7.82 -7.50
CA LEU A 146 -8.75 -9.00 -8.30
C LEU A 146 -9.81 -9.89 -7.65
N THR A 147 -10.09 -9.71 -6.35
CA THR A 147 -11.04 -10.54 -5.59
C THR A 147 -12.13 -9.73 -4.89
N ALA A 148 -12.03 -8.40 -4.86
CA ALA A 148 -12.83 -7.49 -4.05
C ALA A 148 -12.82 -7.83 -2.55
N ARG A 149 -11.76 -8.53 -2.07
CA ARG A 149 -11.59 -8.97 -0.69
C ARG A 149 -10.15 -8.78 -0.24
N VAL A 150 -9.98 -8.45 1.03
CA VAL A 150 -8.66 -8.53 1.67
C VAL A 150 -8.32 -10.01 1.98
N PRO A 151 -7.04 -10.41 1.91
CA PRO A 151 -6.66 -11.82 2.16
C PRO A 151 -6.86 -12.25 3.62
N PHE A 152 -6.77 -11.30 4.56
CA PHE A 152 -6.92 -11.55 5.99
C PHE A 152 -7.90 -10.55 6.58
N ASP A 153 -8.95 -11.07 7.20
CA ASP A 153 -10.00 -10.31 7.87
C ASP A 153 -10.39 -10.98 9.19
N ALA A 154 -10.73 -10.18 10.20
CA ALA A 154 -11.18 -10.64 11.51
C ALA A 154 -11.87 -9.49 12.28
N ASP A 155 -12.56 -9.82 13.38
CA ASP A 155 -13.34 -8.90 14.19
C ASP A 155 -12.50 -7.79 14.86
N THR A 156 -11.20 -8.02 15.06
CA THR A 156 -10.33 -7.04 15.71
C THR A 156 -9.04 -6.79 14.91
N PRO A 157 -8.47 -5.56 14.95
CA PRO A 157 -7.19 -5.27 14.31
C PRO A 157 -6.05 -6.19 14.79
N VAL A 158 -6.06 -6.59 16.06
CA VAL A 158 -5.06 -7.52 16.62
C VAL A 158 -5.18 -8.91 15.96
N SER A 159 -6.41 -9.39 15.77
CA SER A 159 -6.65 -10.68 15.12
C SER A 159 -6.24 -10.65 13.64
N VAL A 160 -6.46 -9.53 12.93
CA VAL A 160 -5.98 -9.34 11.56
C VAL A 160 -4.44 -9.35 11.53
N ALA A 161 -3.78 -8.61 12.44
CA ALA A 161 -2.32 -8.61 12.55
C ALA A 161 -1.74 -10.01 12.83
N LEU A 162 -2.38 -10.82 13.66
CA LEU A 162 -1.98 -12.21 13.91
C LEU A 162 -2.08 -13.06 12.65
N LYS A 163 -3.15 -12.91 11.86
CA LYS A 163 -3.30 -13.61 10.57
C LYS A 163 -2.23 -13.19 9.56
N GLN A 164 -1.89 -11.89 9.49
CA GLN A 164 -0.76 -11.42 8.67
C GLN A 164 0.55 -12.15 9.00
N VAL A 165 0.74 -12.49 10.27
CA VAL A 165 1.96 -13.14 10.74
C VAL A 165 1.95 -14.67 10.53
N GLN A 166 0.80 -15.32 10.70
CA GLN A 166 0.70 -16.76 10.89
C GLN A 166 -0.01 -17.51 9.75
N GLU A 167 -0.98 -16.87 9.08
CA GLU A 167 -1.83 -17.57 8.11
C GLU A 167 -1.34 -17.33 6.68
N GLU A 168 -1.41 -18.37 5.83
CA GLU A 168 -1.23 -18.22 4.39
C GLU A 168 -2.49 -17.63 3.76
N PRO A 169 -2.38 -16.76 2.75
CA PRO A 169 -3.55 -16.22 2.07
C PRO A 169 -4.27 -17.32 1.29
N THR A 170 -5.60 -17.24 1.27
CA THR A 170 -6.37 -18.07 0.34
C THR A 170 -5.96 -17.73 -1.09
N ASP A 171 -5.79 -18.76 -1.92
CA ASP A 171 -5.44 -18.57 -3.34
C ASP A 171 -6.48 -17.65 -4.03
N PRO A 172 -6.05 -16.51 -4.62
CA PRO A 172 -6.95 -15.57 -5.30
C PRO A 172 -7.83 -16.23 -6.36
N MET A 173 -7.32 -17.25 -7.06
CA MET A 173 -8.07 -17.98 -8.09
C MET A 173 -9.29 -18.72 -7.56
N LYS A 174 -9.38 -18.97 -6.25
CA LYS A 174 -10.61 -19.52 -5.63
C LYS A 174 -11.78 -18.53 -5.63
N TYR A 175 -11.49 -17.23 -5.70
CA TYR A 175 -12.51 -16.17 -5.74
C TYR A 175 -12.73 -15.63 -7.14
N ASN A 176 -11.73 -15.73 -8.02
CA ASN A 176 -11.80 -15.24 -9.41
C ASN A 176 -10.96 -16.13 -10.33
N GLU A 177 -11.61 -17.06 -11.01
CA GLU A 177 -10.96 -18.01 -11.94
C GLU A 177 -10.37 -17.34 -13.19
N ASN A 178 -10.76 -16.08 -13.48
CA ASN A 178 -10.23 -15.32 -14.60
C ASN A 178 -8.82 -14.76 -14.38
N ILE A 179 -8.26 -14.92 -13.18
CA ILE A 179 -6.89 -14.49 -12.88
C ILE A 179 -5.90 -15.41 -13.60
N PRO A 180 -5.02 -14.88 -14.48
CA PRO A 180 -3.96 -15.68 -15.07
C PRO A 180 -3.04 -16.27 -14.01
N ILE A 181 -2.63 -17.53 -14.18
CA ILE A 181 -1.76 -18.24 -13.22
C ILE A 181 -0.45 -17.50 -12.94
N SER A 182 0.08 -16.77 -13.93
CA SER A 182 1.28 -15.93 -13.76
C SER A 182 1.02 -14.78 -12.77
N ILE A 183 -0.13 -14.12 -12.86
CA ILE A 183 -0.51 -13.01 -11.97
C ILE A 183 -0.77 -13.54 -10.55
N ASN A 184 -1.46 -14.68 -10.44
CA ASN A 184 -1.66 -15.36 -9.16
C ASN A 184 -0.32 -15.65 -8.46
N ARG A 185 0.67 -16.19 -9.21
CA ARG A 185 2.01 -16.46 -8.68
C ARG A 185 2.75 -15.18 -8.22
N ILE A 186 2.57 -14.08 -8.96
CA ILE A 186 3.16 -12.78 -8.59
C ILE A 186 2.60 -12.32 -7.24
N ILE A 187 1.28 -12.36 -7.06
CA ILE A 187 0.61 -11.96 -5.83
C ILE A 187 1.10 -12.81 -4.65
N LEU A 188 1.03 -14.13 -4.79
CA LEU A 188 1.44 -15.06 -3.72
C LEU A 188 2.93 -14.93 -3.38
N LYS A 189 3.79 -14.64 -4.37
CA LYS A 189 5.21 -14.38 -4.11
C LYS A 189 5.43 -13.05 -3.39
N ALA A 190 4.74 -11.98 -3.78
CA ALA A 190 4.81 -10.70 -3.08
C ALA A 190 4.38 -10.82 -1.62
N MET A 191 3.39 -11.69 -1.34
CA MET A 191 2.81 -11.92 -0.02
C MET A 191 3.51 -13.02 0.82
N GLN A 192 4.72 -13.47 0.44
CA GLN A 192 5.50 -14.40 1.24
C GLN A 192 5.79 -13.82 2.63
N LYS A 193 5.70 -14.67 3.68
CA LYS A 193 5.90 -14.22 5.07
C LYS A 193 7.34 -13.83 5.34
N ASP A 194 8.30 -14.62 4.82
CA ASP A 194 9.73 -14.27 4.86
C ASP A 194 10.04 -13.20 3.79
N PRO A 195 10.53 -12.00 4.19
CA PRO A 195 10.90 -10.95 3.24
C PRO A 195 11.95 -11.38 2.22
N ASN A 196 12.77 -12.39 2.52
CA ASN A 196 13.82 -12.87 1.60
C ASN A 196 13.24 -13.72 0.46
N LEU A 197 12.03 -14.27 0.61
CA LEU A 197 11.33 -15.02 -0.42
C LEU A 197 10.47 -14.15 -1.34
N ARG A 198 10.29 -12.87 -0.99
CA ARG A 198 9.57 -11.87 -1.81
C ARG A 198 10.42 -11.38 -2.97
N TYR A 199 9.85 -10.50 -3.78
CA TYR A 199 10.61 -9.63 -4.68
C TYR A 199 11.53 -8.72 -3.86
N GLN A 200 12.76 -8.53 -4.32
CA GLN A 200 13.78 -7.79 -3.57
C GLN A 200 13.80 -6.30 -3.94
N SER A 201 13.16 -5.92 -5.04
CA SER A 201 12.97 -4.55 -5.52
C SER A 201 11.65 -4.42 -6.27
N ALA A 202 11.21 -3.18 -6.48
CA ALA A 202 10.03 -2.86 -7.30
C ALA A 202 10.33 -2.86 -8.82
N THR A 203 11.58 -3.12 -9.19
CA THR A 203 12.06 -3.16 -10.59
C THR A 203 11.66 -4.45 -11.30
#